data_33d4f5d6f95d21c6d4bea1b417aeca62
#
_entry.id   33d4f5d6f95d21c6d4bea1b417aeca62
#
_cell.length_a   1.000
_cell.length_b   1.000
_cell.length_c   1.000
_cell.angle_alpha   90.00
_cell.angle_beta   90.00
_cell.angle_gamma   90.00
#
_symmetry.space_group_name_H-M   'P 1'
#
loop_
_entity.id
_entity.type
_entity.pdbx_description
1 polymer ?
#
loop_
_entity_poly.entity_id
_entity_poly.type
_entity_poly.pdbx_seq_one_letter_code
_entity_poly.pdbx_strand_id
1 'polypeptide(L)'
;ISLFLVDAKAPGVSLRAYPTQDGARAADVKLAGVKLGAEALLGTAGDALPVIERAVDYANAALCAEAVGIMSALNEVTLEYLKTRKQFGVPIGKFQALQHRMADMVIATEQARSMATLAAVRVDSTDAAERSRAVAAARAYIGAQARLVGQQAVQLHGGMGVVDELNVGHYFKRLTVIGLSFGDTDYHLGRFSDTLLAA
;
A
#
# COMPACT_ATOMS: atom_id res chain seq x y z
N ILE A 1 15.61 9.22 -19.61
CA ILE A 1 14.23 9.60 -19.23
C ILE A 1 14.24 11.08 -18.90
N SER A 2 13.22 11.82 -19.34
CA SER A 2 13.03 13.25 -19.00
C SER A 2 11.65 13.45 -18.43
N LEU A 3 11.49 14.44 -17.55
CA LEU A 3 10.22 14.83 -16.96
C LEU A 3 9.73 16.13 -17.57
N PHE A 4 8.42 16.19 -17.86
CA PHE A 4 7.77 17.39 -18.37
C PHE A 4 6.50 17.69 -17.58
N LEU A 5 6.28 18.96 -17.30
CA LEU A 5 5.01 19.44 -16.75
C LEU A 5 4.04 19.67 -17.91
N VAL A 6 2.88 19.01 -17.87
CA VAL A 6 1.86 19.09 -18.91
C VAL A 6 0.55 19.56 -18.29
N ASP A 7 -0.06 20.61 -18.84
CA ASP A 7 -1.41 21.00 -18.43
C ASP A 7 -2.40 19.91 -18.87
N ALA A 8 -3.20 19.42 -17.94
CA ALA A 8 -4.23 18.42 -18.22
C ALA A 8 -5.29 18.88 -19.24
N LYS A 9 -5.38 20.19 -19.50
CA LYS A 9 -6.28 20.81 -20.50
C LYS A 9 -5.57 21.17 -21.80
N ALA A 10 -4.27 20.85 -21.94
CA ALA A 10 -3.53 21.15 -23.16
C ALA A 10 -4.11 20.43 -24.38
N PRO A 11 -4.05 21.03 -25.57
CA PRO A 11 -4.48 20.37 -26.81
C PRO A 11 -3.73 19.05 -27.01
N GLY A 12 -4.47 17.98 -27.27
CA GLY A 12 -3.91 16.63 -27.44
C GLY A 12 -3.86 15.80 -26.16
N VAL A 13 -4.20 16.34 -24.99
CA VAL A 13 -4.38 15.59 -23.76
C VAL A 13 -5.83 15.15 -23.64
N SER A 14 -6.06 13.87 -23.40
CA SER A 14 -7.40 13.37 -23.06
C SER A 14 -7.34 12.41 -21.87
N LEU A 15 -8.33 12.53 -20.99
CA LEU A 15 -8.44 11.78 -19.76
C LEU A 15 -9.73 10.95 -19.76
N ARG A 16 -9.63 9.66 -19.50
CA ARG A 16 -10.78 8.78 -19.26
C ARG A 16 -10.77 8.34 -17.80
N ALA A 17 -11.51 9.06 -16.95
CA ALA A 17 -11.60 8.77 -15.53
C ALA A 17 -12.46 7.53 -15.26
N TYR A 18 -12.09 6.75 -14.23
CA TYR A 18 -12.85 5.62 -13.72
C TYR A 18 -12.62 5.44 -12.21
N PRO A 19 -13.57 4.83 -11.48
CA PRO A 19 -13.35 4.45 -10.09
C PRO A 19 -12.50 3.18 -10.01
N THR A 20 -11.67 3.08 -8.97
CA THR A 20 -10.96 1.85 -8.63
C THR A 20 -11.74 1.02 -7.62
N GLN A 21 -11.33 -0.23 -7.40
CA GLN A 21 -12.05 -1.18 -6.54
C GLN A 21 -12.15 -0.72 -5.07
N ASP A 22 -11.22 0.11 -4.61
CA ASP A 22 -11.18 0.72 -3.28
C ASP A 22 -11.93 2.04 -3.17
N GLY A 23 -12.64 2.46 -4.24
CA GLY A 23 -13.39 3.70 -4.29
C GLY A 23 -12.57 4.95 -4.62
N ALA A 24 -11.26 4.82 -4.84
CA ALA A 24 -10.43 5.92 -5.32
C ALA A 24 -10.71 6.21 -6.80
N ARG A 25 -10.10 7.28 -7.34
CA ARG A 25 -10.22 7.67 -8.74
C ARG A 25 -8.91 7.44 -9.47
N ALA A 26 -8.98 6.86 -10.64
CA ALA A 26 -7.90 6.75 -11.61
C ALA A 26 -8.34 7.27 -12.98
N ALA A 27 -7.39 7.45 -13.89
CA ALA A 27 -7.70 7.80 -15.27
C ALA A 27 -6.65 7.20 -16.22
N ASP A 28 -7.11 6.79 -17.40
CA ASP A 28 -6.23 6.59 -18.54
C ASP A 28 -5.88 7.96 -19.13
N VAL A 29 -4.60 8.20 -19.34
CA VAL A 29 -4.09 9.44 -19.95
C VAL A 29 -3.61 9.13 -21.36
N LYS A 30 -4.18 9.81 -22.35
CA LYS A 30 -3.74 9.73 -23.74
C LYS A 30 -3.15 11.07 -24.16
N LEU A 31 -1.92 11.02 -24.70
CA LEU A 31 -1.19 12.17 -25.25
C LEU A 31 -1.09 11.97 -26.77
N ALA A 32 -1.67 12.87 -27.55
CA ALA A 32 -1.68 12.81 -29.01
C ALA A 32 -1.18 14.12 -29.60
N GLY A 33 0.07 14.17 -30.02
CA GLY A 33 0.67 15.33 -30.65
C GLY A 33 0.79 16.54 -29.72
N VAL A 34 0.89 16.35 -28.40
CA VAL A 34 1.10 17.42 -27.44
C VAL A 34 2.45 18.08 -27.68
N LYS A 35 2.45 19.40 -27.88
CA LYS A 35 3.66 20.19 -28.07
C LYS A 35 3.96 20.97 -26.80
N LEU A 36 5.20 20.88 -26.35
CA LEU A 36 5.69 21.53 -25.14
C LEU A 36 6.88 22.40 -25.47
N GLY A 37 6.97 23.56 -24.84
CA GLY A 37 8.17 24.40 -24.90
C GLY A 37 9.26 23.88 -23.95
N ALA A 38 10.45 24.46 -24.08
CA ALA A 38 11.59 24.08 -23.24
C ALA A 38 11.35 24.33 -21.74
N GLU A 39 10.51 25.29 -21.42
CA GLU A 39 10.11 25.66 -20.06
C GLU A 39 9.29 24.59 -19.33
N ALA A 40 8.70 23.67 -20.09
CA ALA A 40 7.97 22.53 -19.51
C ALA A 40 8.90 21.41 -18.98
N LEU A 41 10.19 21.43 -19.35
CA LEU A 41 11.15 20.46 -18.88
C LEU A 41 11.45 20.65 -17.38
N LEU A 42 11.32 19.59 -16.61
CA LEU A 42 11.67 19.57 -15.20
C LEU A 42 13.06 18.97 -15.01
N GLY A 43 14.01 19.78 -14.55
CA GLY A 43 15.40 19.38 -14.36
C GLY A 43 16.18 19.28 -15.66
N THR A 44 17.11 18.34 -15.77
CA THR A 44 17.98 18.15 -16.93
C THR A 44 17.41 17.07 -17.86
N ALA A 45 17.43 17.33 -19.14
CA ALA A 45 16.99 16.35 -20.14
C ALA A 45 17.83 15.07 -20.06
N GLY A 46 17.17 13.94 -20.01
CA GLY A 46 17.81 12.61 -19.94
C GLY A 46 18.12 12.12 -18.52
N ASP A 47 18.09 12.97 -17.49
CA ASP A 47 18.56 12.68 -16.12
C ASP A 47 17.45 12.66 -15.07
N ALA A 48 16.23 12.29 -15.44
CA ALA A 48 15.08 12.32 -14.54
C ALA A 48 14.90 11.02 -13.73
N LEU A 49 15.54 9.91 -14.08
CA LEU A 49 15.32 8.63 -13.45
C LEU A 49 15.58 8.65 -11.92
N PRO A 50 16.68 9.21 -11.41
CA PRO A 50 16.92 9.25 -9.96
C PRO A 50 15.85 10.05 -9.18
N VAL A 51 15.30 11.10 -9.81
CA VAL A 51 14.23 11.91 -9.21
C VAL A 51 12.93 11.12 -9.15
N ILE A 52 12.59 10.37 -10.20
CA ILE A 52 11.42 9.50 -10.24
C ILE A 52 11.53 8.39 -9.18
N GLU A 53 12.68 7.72 -9.11
CA GLU A 53 12.92 6.67 -8.10
C GLU A 53 12.78 7.20 -6.68
N ARG A 54 13.33 8.37 -6.40
CA ARG A 54 13.16 9.02 -5.10
C ARG A 54 11.68 9.32 -4.80
N ALA A 55 10.94 9.88 -5.74
CA ALA A 55 9.52 10.17 -5.58
C ALA A 55 8.70 8.88 -5.34
N VAL A 56 9.02 7.80 -6.03
CA VAL A 56 8.39 6.49 -5.85
C VAL A 56 8.73 5.89 -4.47
N ASP A 57 9.96 6.06 -3.98
CA ASP A 57 10.33 5.63 -2.63
C ASP A 57 9.52 6.36 -1.55
N TYR A 58 9.31 7.69 -1.68
CA TYR A 58 8.43 8.46 -0.79
C TYR A 58 6.97 7.97 -0.84
N ALA A 59 6.44 7.73 -2.05
CA ALA A 59 5.10 7.18 -2.21
C ALA A 59 4.97 5.81 -1.52
N ASN A 60 5.95 4.93 -1.68
CA ASN A 60 5.99 3.62 -1.05
C ASN A 60 6.07 3.71 0.49
N ALA A 61 6.87 4.62 1.05
CA ALA A 61 6.94 4.83 2.49
C ALA A 61 5.59 5.32 3.06
N ALA A 62 4.91 6.23 2.36
CA ALA A 62 3.58 6.70 2.73
C ALA A 62 2.53 5.57 2.66
N LEU A 63 2.56 4.73 1.62
CA LEU A 63 1.67 3.57 1.50
C LEU A 63 1.94 2.53 2.60
N CYS A 64 3.18 2.36 3.06
CA CYS A 64 3.50 1.51 4.21
C CYS A 64 2.80 2.02 5.48
N ALA A 65 2.85 3.32 5.73
CA ALA A 65 2.19 3.94 6.88
C ALA A 65 0.66 3.82 6.81
N GLU A 66 0.08 4.06 5.63
CA GLU A 66 -1.36 3.90 5.39
C GLU A 66 -1.79 2.45 5.65
N ALA A 67 -1.07 1.47 5.11
CA ALA A 67 -1.37 0.05 5.30
C ALA A 67 -1.38 -0.34 6.79
N VAL A 68 -0.39 0.11 7.57
CA VAL A 68 -0.33 -0.13 9.03
C VAL A 68 -1.51 0.51 9.75
N GLY A 69 -1.92 1.72 9.36
CA GLY A 69 -3.13 2.37 9.91
C GLY A 69 -4.39 1.54 9.67
N ILE A 70 -4.56 1.04 8.45
CA ILE A 70 -5.70 0.18 8.09
C ILE A 70 -5.65 -1.17 8.85
N MET A 71 -4.46 -1.80 8.94
CA MET A 71 -4.31 -3.06 9.70
C MET A 71 -4.68 -2.87 11.18
N SER A 72 -4.30 -1.73 11.77
CA SER A 72 -4.67 -1.38 13.15
C SER A 72 -6.18 -1.22 13.31
N ALA A 73 -6.83 -0.51 12.41
CA ALA A 73 -8.28 -0.35 12.41
C ALA A 73 -9.00 -1.70 12.23
N LEU A 74 -8.50 -2.57 11.35
CA LEU A 74 -9.03 -3.92 11.18
C LEU A 74 -8.90 -4.76 12.45
N ASN A 75 -7.79 -4.66 13.18
CA ASN A 75 -7.61 -5.36 14.45
C ASN A 75 -8.64 -4.90 15.49
N GLU A 76 -8.86 -3.59 15.61
CA GLU A 76 -9.81 -3.02 16.56
C GLU A 76 -11.24 -3.47 16.26
N VAL A 77 -11.73 -3.30 15.04
CA VAL A 77 -13.10 -3.66 14.68
C VAL A 77 -13.31 -5.17 14.73
N THR A 78 -12.31 -5.98 14.38
CA THR A 78 -12.39 -7.44 14.45
C THR A 78 -12.46 -7.92 15.90
N LEU A 79 -11.63 -7.36 16.78
CA LEU A 79 -11.64 -7.69 18.20
C LEU A 79 -12.99 -7.38 18.84
N GLU A 80 -13.59 -6.22 18.57
CA GLU A 80 -14.91 -5.86 19.07
C GLU A 80 -16.01 -6.77 18.51
N TYR A 81 -15.92 -7.14 17.25
CA TYR A 81 -16.86 -8.10 16.67
C TYR A 81 -16.77 -9.47 17.36
N LEU A 82 -15.56 -9.99 17.61
CA LEU A 82 -15.36 -11.26 18.31
C LEU A 82 -15.89 -11.24 19.73
N LYS A 83 -15.84 -10.10 20.43
CA LYS A 83 -16.36 -9.93 21.80
C LYS A 83 -17.89 -9.84 21.84
N THR A 84 -18.51 -9.28 20.81
CA THR A 84 -19.94 -8.95 20.81
C THR A 84 -20.81 -9.97 20.07
N ARG A 85 -20.30 -10.53 18.96
CA ARG A 85 -21.02 -11.51 18.15
C ARG A 85 -21.21 -12.83 18.91
N LYS A 86 -22.44 -13.29 19.04
CA LYS A 86 -22.78 -14.55 19.72
C LYS A 86 -23.15 -15.62 18.72
N GLN A 87 -22.61 -16.82 18.90
CA GLN A 87 -23.00 -18.06 18.26
C GLN A 87 -22.79 -19.22 19.27
N PHE A 88 -23.56 -20.27 19.15
CA PHE A 88 -23.52 -21.44 20.08
C PHE A 88 -23.69 -21.02 21.54
N GLY A 89 -24.49 -19.97 21.79
CA GLY A 89 -24.81 -19.49 23.15
C GLY A 89 -23.73 -18.59 23.81
N VAL A 90 -22.59 -18.35 23.17
CA VAL A 90 -21.47 -17.56 23.71
C VAL A 90 -20.95 -16.55 22.70
N PRO A 91 -20.21 -15.49 23.13
CA PRO A 91 -19.42 -14.67 22.23
C PRO A 91 -18.40 -15.53 21.48
N ILE A 92 -18.28 -15.30 20.16
CA ILE A 92 -17.39 -16.13 19.31
C ILE A 92 -15.91 -15.99 19.68
N GLY A 93 -15.50 -14.90 20.30
CA GLY A 93 -14.16 -14.72 20.86
C GLY A 93 -13.78 -15.67 22.00
N LYS A 94 -14.72 -16.49 22.49
CA LYS A 94 -14.42 -17.60 23.44
C LYS A 94 -13.73 -18.78 22.76
N PHE A 95 -13.82 -18.91 21.43
CA PHE A 95 -13.23 -20.03 20.71
C PHE A 95 -11.75 -19.78 20.46
N GLN A 96 -10.89 -20.67 20.96
CA GLN A 96 -9.42 -20.56 20.86
C GLN A 96 -8.93 -20.39 19.41
N ALA A 97 -9.53 -21.09 18.44
CA ALA A 97 -9.18 -20.96 17.04
C ALA A 97 -9.29 -19.53 16.50
N LEU A 98 -10.25 -18.73 17.00
CA LEU A 98 -10.41 -17.32 16.62
C LEU A 98 -9.45 -16.43 17.40
N GLN A 99 -9.16 -16.78 18.67
CA GLN A 99 -8.17 -16.05 19.49
C GLN A 99 -6.77 -16.14 18.89
N HIS A 100 -6.35 -17.32 18.42
CA HIS A 100 -5.04 -17.49 17.76
C HIS A 100 -4.93 -16.65 16.48
N ARG A 101 -5.95 -16.68 15.62
CA ARG A 101 -5.99 -15.84 14.42
C ARG A 101 -5.91 -14.35 14.76
N MET A 102 -6.61 -13.91 15.79
CA MET A 102 -6.57 -12.51 16.25
C MET A 102 -5.18 -12.14 16.77
N ALA A 103 -4.53 -13.03 17.51
CA ALA A 103 -3.16 -12.83 17.98
C ALA A 103 -2.17 -12.69 16.81
N ASP A 104 -2.28 -13.57 15.79
CA ASP A 104 -1.45 -13.50 14.58
C ASP A 104 -1.64 -12.17 13.83
N MET A 105 -2.87 -11.67 13.73
CA MET A 105 -3.16 -10.37 13.11
C MET A 105 -2.48 -9.22 13.87
N VAL A 106 -2.52 -9.24 15.21
CA VAL A 106 -1.87 -8.21 16.04
C VAL A 106 -0.34 -8.27 15.87
N ILE A 107 0.25 -9.47 15.94
CA ILE A 107 1.70 -9.67 15.73
C ILE A 107 2.12 -9.14 14.36
N ALA A 108 1.40 -9.51 13.30
CA ALA A 108 1.66 -9.05 11.95
C ALA A 108 1.61 -7.52 11.83
N THR A 109 0.65 -6.88 12.50
CA THR A 109 0.50 -5.42 12.49
C THR A 109 1.65 -4.72 13.24
N GLU A 110 2.06 -5.22 14.39
CA GLU A 110 3.17 -4.61 15.16
C GLU A 110 4.52 -4.76 14.45
N GLN A 111 4.77 -5.89 13.81
CA GLN A 111 5.95 -6.06 12.97
C GLN A 111 5.91 -5.15 11.74
N ALA A 112 4.74 -5.02 11.09
CA ALA A 112 4.55 -4.09 9.98
C ALA A 112 4.77 -2.64 10.40
N ARG A 113 4.36 -2.24 11.62
CA ARG A 113 4.61 -0.92 12.20
C ARG A 113 6.10 -0.63 12.30
N SER A 114 6.89 -1.58 12.77
CA SER A 114 8.34 -1.45 12.85
C SER A 114 8.98 -1.24 11.48
N MET A 115 8.51 -1.98 10.47
CA MET A 115 8.99 -1.83 9.10
C MET A 115 8.56 -0.50 8.46
N ALA A 116 7.35 -0.02 8.72
CA ALA A 116 6.91 1.30 8.25
C ALA A 116 7.74 2.43 8.89
N THR A 117 8.08 2.30 10.16
CA THR A 117 8.98 3.23 10.86
C THR A 117 10.37 3.23 10.22
N LEU A 118 10.93 2.06 9.90
CA LEU A 118 12.20 1.95 9.17
C LEU A 118 12.15 2.70 7.83
N ALA A 119 11.10 2.47 7.03
CA ALA A 119 10.92 3.17 5.75
C ALA A 119 10.83 4.69 5.95
N ALA A 120 10.03 5.15 6.91
CA ALA A 120 9.84 6.57 7.20
C ALA A 120 11.15 7.27 7.64
N VAL A 121 11.97 6.60 8.45
CA VAL A 121 13.26 7.16 8.91
C VAL A 121 14.30 7.18 7.78
N ARG A 122 14.26 6.20 6.87
CA ARG A 122 15.29 6.05 5.81
C ARG A 122 14.91 6.71 4.48
N VAL A 123 13.65 7.10 4.28
CA VAL A 123 13.20 7.69 3.01
C VAL A 123 13.89 9.02 2.69
N ASP A 124 14.37 9.75 3.71
CA ASP A 124 15.11 11.01 3.55
C ASP A 124 16.62 10.82 3.34
N SER A 125 17.13 9.58 3.42
CA SER A 125 18.55 9.32 3.19
C SER A 125 19.01 9.85 1.83
N THR A 126 20.14 10.53 1.82
CA THR A 126 20.83 10.97 0.57
C THR A 126 21.47 9.81 -0.14
N ASP A 127 21.77 8.71 0.54
CA ASP A 127 22.23 7.45 -0.05
C ASP A 127 21.03 6.73 -0.69
N ALA A 128 21.03 6.70 -2.03
CA ALA A 128 19.95 6.09 -2.80
C ALA A 128 19.84 4.58 -2.57
N ALA A 129 20.96 3.89 -2.34
CA ALA A 129 20.96 2.46 -2.08
C ALA A 129 20.39 2.12 -0.72
N GLU A 130 20.76 2.86 0.32
CA GLU A 130 20.20 2.72 1.67
C GLU A 130 18.70 2.99 1.68
N ARG A 131 18.26 4.10 1.06
CA ARG A 131 16.85 4.46 0.93
C ARG A 131 16.05 3.37 0.22
N SER A 132 16.50 2.98 -0.97
CA SER A 132 15.82 1.96 -1.79
C SER A 132 15.72 0.62 -1.05
N ARG A 133 16.78 0.17 -0.39
CA ARG A 133 16.82 -1.06 0.38
C ARG A 133 15.81 -1.05 1.53
N ALA A 134 15.79 0.02 2.33
CA ALA A 134 14.88 0.13 3.47
C ALA A 134 13.41 0.16 3.04
N VAL A 135 13.08 0.93 2.00
CA VAL A 135 11.73 1.04 1.47
C VAL A 135 11.28 -0.26 0.82
N ALA A 136 12.16 -0.92 0.05
CA ALA A 136 11.84 -2.21 -0.58
C ALA A 136 11.59 -3.31 0.47
N ALA A 137 12.44 -3.40 1.51
CA ALA A 137 12.22 -4.34 2.62
C ALA A 137 10.87 -4.12 3.31
N ALA A 138 10.54 -2.86 3.61
CA ALA A 138 9.27 -2.50 4.25
C ALA A 138 8.07 -2.87 3.36
N ARG A 139 8.12 -2.55 2.07
CA ARG A 139 7.05 -2.86 1.11
C ARG A 139 6.84 -4.36 0.93
N ALA A 140 7.92 -5.13 0.80
CA ALA A 140 7.83 -6.59 0.69
C ALA A 140 7.18 -7.21 1.94
N TYR A 141 7.63 -6.80 3.12
CA TYR A 141 7.10 -7.33 4.37
C TYR A 141 5.64 -6.90 4.60
N ILE A 142 5.38 -5.59 4.55
CA ILE A 142 4.05 -5.03 4.81
C ILE A 142 3.02 -5.52 3.79
N GLY A 143 3.38 -5.67 2.52
CA GLY A 143 2.49 -6.20 1.50
C GLY A 143 1.96 -7.59 1.84
N ALA A 144 2.82 -8.50 2.30
CA ALA A 144 2.44 -9.84 2.73
C ALA A 144 1.55 -9.80 4.00
N GLN A 145 1.94 -9.00 5.01
CA GLN A 145 1.19 -8.92 6.26
C GLN A 145 -0.17 -8.21 6.10
N ALA A 146 -0.26 -7.17 5.28
CA ALA A 146 -1.50 -6.49 4.96
C ALA A 146 -2.53 -7.43 4.30
N ARG A 147 -2.06 -8.28 3.39
CA ARG A 147 -2.89 -9.32 2.79
C ARG A 147 -3.40 -10.31 3.84
N LEU A 148 -2.50 -10.79 4.72
CA LEU A 148 -2.87 -11.69 5.81
C LEU A 148 -3.94 -11.07 6.70
N VAL A 149 -3.69 -9.88 7.25
CA VAL A 149 -4.59 -9.20 8.19
C VAL A 149 -5.93 -8.90 7.54
N GLY A 150 -5.93 -8.40 6.30
CA GLY A 150 -7.16 -8.11 5.55
C GLY A 150 -8.02 -9.36 5.32
N GLN A 151 -7.41 -10.47 4.90
CA GLN A 151 -8.12 -11.74 4.69
C GLN A 151 -8.63 -12.33 6.01
N GLN A 152 -7.83 -12.27 7.08
CA GLN A 152 -8.25 -12.77 8.38
C GLN A 152 -9.39 -11.94 8.97
N ALA A 153 -9.37 -10.62 8.82
CA ALA A 153 -10.45 -9.76 9.27
C ALA A 153 -11.78 -10.12 8.58
N VAL A 154 -11.78 -10.26 7.25
CA VAL A 154 -12.97 -10.70 6.49
C VAL A 154 -13.42 -12.08 6.95
N GLN A 155 -12.51 -13.03 7.11
CA GLN A 155 -12.82 -14.40 7.54
C GLN A 155 -13.43 -14.44 8.94
N LEU A 156 -12.90 -13.65 9.89
CA LEU A 156 -13.39 -13.61 11.28
C LEU A 156 -14.75 -12.94 11.42
N HIS A 157 -15.15 -12.08 10.47
CA HIS A 157 -16.50 -11.52 10.39
C HIS A 157 -17.48 -12.44 9.65
N GLY A 158 -16.98 -13.44 8.92
CA GLY A 158 -17.81 -14.33 8.10
C GLY A 158 -18.58 -13.55 7.04
N GLY A 159 -19.86 -13.89 6.80
CA GLY A 159 -20.68 -13.20 5.81
C GLY A 159 -20.78 -11.67 6.02
N MET A 160 -20.68 -11.21 7.27
CA MET A 160 -20.69 -9.77 7.57
C MET A 160 -19.41 -9.05 7.08
N GLY A 161 -18.30 -9.76 6.90
CA GLY A 161 -17.05 -9.16 6.41
C GLY A 161 -17.06 -8.74 4.94
N VAL A 162 -18.09 -9.13 4.18
CA VAL A 162 -18.22 -8.83 2.74
C VAL A 162 -19.44 -7.95 2.41
N VAL A 163 -20.18 -7.47 3.42
CA VAL A 163 -21.28 -6.53 3.20
C VAL A 163 -20.76 -5.10 3.11
N ASP A 164 -21.41 -4.27 2.29
CA ASP A 164 -20.96 -2.89 2.06
C ASP A 164 -21.20 -1.95 3.26
N GLU A 165 -22.07 -2.32 4.20
CA GLU A 165 -22.36 -1.54 5.40
C GLU A 165 -21.23 -1.57 6.44
N LEU A 166 -20.33 -2.57 6.36
CA LEU A 166 -19.18 -2.68 7.26
C LEU A 166 -17.86 -2.28 6.59
N ASN A 167 -17.06 -1.51 7.31
CA ASN A 167 -15.78 -1.01 6.83
C ASN A 167 -14.74 -2.09 6.52
N VAL A 168 -14.92 -3.31 7.05
CA VAL A 168 -13.96 -4.42 6.90
C VAL A 168 -13.68 -4.73 5.42
N GLY A 169 -14.73 -4.85 4.60
CA GLY A 169 -14.60 -5.08 3.17
C GLY A 169 -13.89 -3.93 2.44
N HIS A 170 -14.18 -2.68 2.82
CA HIS A 170 -13.55 -1.49 2.24
C HIS A 170 -12.06 -1.41 2.60
N TYR A 171 -11.69 -1.67 3.84
CA TYR A 171 -10.29 -1.76 4.27
C TYR A 171 -9.54 -2.87 3.54
N PHE A 172 -10.15 -4.06 3.38
CA PHE A 172 -9.56 -5.15 2.61
C PHE A 172 -9.29 -4.77 1.15
N LYS A 173 -10.27 -4.12 0.48
CA LYS A 173 -10.12 -3.61 -0.89
C LYS A 173 -8.96 -2.61 -0.96
N ARG A 174 -8.86 -1.68 -0.01
CA ARG A 174 -7.78 -0.67 0.02
C ARG A 174 -6.41 -1.31 0.23
N LEU A 175 -6.26 -2.24 1.17
CA LEU A 175 -5.01 -2.99 1.36
C LEU A 175 -4.59 -3.75 0.10
N THR A 176 -5.56 -4.31 -0.63
CA THR A 176 -5.30 -4.99 -1.91
C THR A 176 -4.74 -4.03 -2.95
N VAL A 177 -5.34 -2.84 -3.10
CA VAL A 177 -4.86 -1.81 -4.05
C VAL A 177 -3.49 -1.28 -3.64
N ILE A 178 -3.25 -1.03 -2.35
CA ILE A 178 -1.92 -0.67 -1.84
C ILE A 178 -0.89 -1.74 -2.21
N GLY A 179 -1.24 -3.03 -2.05
CA GLY A 179 -0.37 -4.16 -2.38
C GLY A 179 0.05 -4.24 -3.85
N LEU A 180 -0.70 -3.61 -4.76
CA LEU A 180 -0.41 -3.57 -6.20
C LEU A 180 0.24 -2.25 -6.66
N SER A 181 0.15 -1.19 -5.83
CA SER A 181 0.63 0.15 -6.21
C SER A 181 2.15 0.25 -6.17
N PHE A 182 2.77 0.82 -7.20
CA PHE A 182 4.23 1.02 -7.33
C PHE A 182 5.07 -0.25 -7.13
N GLY A 183 4.56 -1.38 -7.53
CA GLY A 183 5.16 -2.71 -7.38
C GLY A 183 4.50 -3.53 -6.28
N ASP A 184 4.39 -4.82 -6.53
CA ASP A 184 3.85 -5.80 -5.58
C ASP A 184 4.93 -6.34 -4.61
N THR A 185 4.52 -7.27 -3.76
CA THR A 185 5.41 -7.91 -2.78
C THR A 185 6.62 -8.56 -3.42
N ASP A 186 6.45 -9.27 -4.54
CA ASP A 186 7.54 -10.01 -5.19
C ASP A 186 8.52 -9.05 -5.88
N TYR A 187 8.01 -7.99 -6.52
CA TYR A 187 8.82 -6.93 -7.08
C TYR A 187 9.72 -6.28 -6.01
N HIS A 188 9.16 -5.93 -4.85
CA HIS A 188 9.93 -5.30 -3.78
C HIS A 188 10.89 -6.28 -3.10
N LEU A 189 10.55 -7.55 -3.00
CA LEU A 189 11.46 -8.59 -2.53
C LEU A 189 12.66 -8.74 -3.48
N GLY A 190 12.42 -8.74 -4.79
CA GLY A 190 13.49 -8.72 -5.81
C GLY A 190 14.41 -7.51 -5.65
N ARG A 191 13.83 -6.29 -5.58
CA ARG A 191 14.61 -5.05 -5.34
C ARG A 191 15.47 -5.14 -4.08
N PHE A 192 14.93 -5.67 -2.99
CA PHE A 192 15.70 -5.87 -1.76
C PHE A 192 16.85 -6.86 -1.95
N SER A 193 16.57 -8.00 -2.57
CA SER A 193 17.57 -9.04 -2.86
C SER A 193 18.73 -8.51 -3.71
N ASP A 194 18.43 -7.74 -4.75
CA ASP A 194 19.43 -7.13 -5.64
C ASP A 194 20.41 -6.23 -4.85
N THR A 195 19.93 -5.52 -3.83
CA THR A 195 20.80 -4.68 -2.97
C THR A 195 21.76 -5.50 -2.09
N LEU A 196 21.42 -6.76 -1.78
CA LEU A 196 22.30 -7.65 -1.03
C LEU A 196 23.38 -8.28 -1.90
N LEU A 197 23.09 -8.48 -3.20
CA LEU A 197 24.02 -9.06 -4.16
C LEU A 197 25.02 -8.02 -4.70
N ALA A 198 24.68 -6.74 -4.61
CA ALA A 198 25.52 -5.64 -5.05
C ALA A 198 26.50 -5.11 -3.96
N ALA A 199 26.37 -5.58 -2.73
CA ALA A 199 27.19 -5.21 -1.57
C ALA A 199 28.36 -6.19 -1.39
#